data_43a8b2ec00272610d2c4e16c78cfdf45
#
_entry.id   43a8b2ec00272610d2c4e16c78cfdf45
#
_cell.length_a   1.000
_cell.length_b   1.000
_cell.length_c   1.000
_cell.angle_alpha   90.00
_cell.angle_beta   90.00
_cell.angle_gamma   90.00
#
_symmetry.space_group_name_H-M   'P 1'
#
loop_
_entity.id
_entity.type
_entity.pdbx_description
1 polymer ?
#
loop_
_entity_poly.entity_id
_entity_poly.type
_entity_poly.pdbx_seq_one_letter_code
_entity_poly.pdbx_strand_id
1 'polypeptide(L)'
;MMLVCEEYDIPCYVDGMGTQVTEMLRQYPEFVRDEDAFRRAKSHARFVTGRDGQRKRITDQKAAIITTSGMLSGGPAMTYIPEIRSNPTNKIAMTGYQVEGTPGRNLLETGSAEIDGRVMPVSARVEQYDFSAHADREGLFEFLDSYRDTPLLVNHGDSAAWFADELEARGHDARAPELGDVIEV
;
A
#
# COMPACT_ATOMS: atom_id res chain seq x y z
N MET A 1 8.17 -1.67 -8.04
CA MET A 1 9.35 -1.49 -7.16
C MET A 1 10.43 -2.53 -7.41
N MET A 2 10.20 -3.86 -7.31
CA MET A 2 11.24 -4.88 -7.60
C MET A 2 11.87 -4.72 -8.99
N LEU A 3 11.07 -4.44 -10.03
CA LEU A 3 11.54 -4.16 -11.40
C LEU A 3 12.54 -3.00 -11.44
N VAL A 4 12.23 -1.91 -10.75
CA VAL A 4 13.13 -0.75 -10.69
C VAL A 4 14.43 -1.11 -9.96
N CYS A 5 14.37 -1.90 -8.89
CA CYS A 5 15.56 -2.34 -8.19
C CYS A 5 16.44 -3.24 -9.06
N GLU A 6 15.83 -4.12 -9.86
CA GLU A 6 16.55 -4.98 -10.81
C GLU A 6 17.19 -4.16 -11.92
N GLU A 7 16.45 -3.23 -12.51
CA GLU A 7 16.94 -2.36 -13.60
C GLU A 7 18.16 -1.52 -13.18
N TYR A 8 18.17 -1.00 -11.93
CA TYR A 8 19.25 -0.14 -11.42
C TYR A 8 20.26 -0.90 -10.53
N ASP A 9 20.20 -2.21 -10.49
CA ASP A 9 21.05 -3.08 -9.65
C ASP A 9 21.09 -2.65 -8.16
N ILE A 10 19.92 -2.26 -7.63
CA ILE A 10 19.77 -1.88 -6.23
C ILE A 10 19.42 -3.13 -5.42
N PRO A 11 20.23 -3.50 -4.39
CA PRO A 11 19.87 -4.59 -3.49
C PRO A 11 18.44 -4.39 -2.95
N CYS A 12 17.59 -5.41 -3.11
CA CYS A 12 16.16 -5.32 -2.82
C CYS A 12 15.73 -6.41 -1.86
N TYR A 13 15.02 -6.01 -0.80
CA TYR A 13 14.40 -6.93 0.16
C TYR A 13 12.88 -6.75 0.13
N VAL A 14 12.15 -7.87 0.15
CA VAL A 14 10.68 -7.89 0.21
C VAL A 14 10.24 -8.57 1.49
N ASP A 15 9.40 -7.90 2.28
CA ASP A 15 8.91 -8.39 3.57
C ASP A 15 7.39 -8.21 3.72
N GLY A 16 6.80 -9.02 4.57
CA GLY A 16 5.37 -8.99 4.86
C GLY A 16 4.52 -9.49 3.70
N MET A 17 3.38 -8.87 3.49
CA MET A 17 2.39 -9.25 2.47
C MET A 17 2.98 -9.23 1.04
N GLY A 18 3.96 -8.36 0.78
CA GLY A 18 4.65 -8.33 -0.52
C GLY A 18 5.26 -9.68 -0.92
N THR A 19 5.72 -10.46 0.06
CA THR A 19 6.21 -11.83 -0.18
C THR A 19 5.09 -12.75 -0.65
N GLN A 20 3.94 -12.72 0.00
CA GLN A 20 2.79 -13.56 -0.33
C GLN A 20 2.21 -13.20 -1.70
N VAL A 21 2.05 -11.91 -1.98
CA VAL A 21 1.56 -11.43 -3.28
C VAL A 21 2.52 -11.82 -4.41
N THR A 22 3.84 -11.71 -4.19
CA THR A 22 4.83 -12.11 -5.19
C THR A 22 4.76 -13.61 -5.48
N GLU A 23 4.56 -14.43 -4.45
CA GLU A 23 4.44 -15.88 -4.63
C GLU A 23 3.12 -16.26 -5.33
N MET A 24 2.03 -15.57 -5.00
CA MET A 24 0.74 -15.73 -5.69
C MET A 24 0.87 -15.40 -7.19
N LEU A 25 1.45 -14.25 -7.53
CA LEU A 25 1.66 -13.85 -8.93
C LEU A 25 2.58 -14.81 -9.68
N ARG A 26 3.51 -15.48 -9.00
CA ARG A 26 4.31 -16.55 -9.60
C ARG A 26 3.48 -17.77 -10.00
N GLN A 27 2.45 -18.08 -9.21
CA GLN A 27 1.55 -19.23 -9.47
C GLN A 27 0.51 -18.90 -10.55
N TYR A 28 0.19 -17.64 -10.73
CA TYR A 28 -0.82 -17.14 -11.66
C TYR A 28 -0.23 -16.09 -12.61
N PRO A 29 0.66 -16.52 -13.54
CA PRO A 29 1.37 -15.60 -14.43
C PRO A 29 0.45 -14.81 -15.37
N GLU A 30 -0.78 -15.28 -15.63
CA GLU A 30 -1.79 -14.59 -16.43
C GLU A 30 -2.20 -13.22 -15.87
N PHE A 31 -1.96 -12.98 -14.60
CA PHE A 31 -2.18 -11.65 -13.97
C PHE A 31 -0.94 -10.74 -14.00
N VAL A 32 0.14 -11.19 -14.61
CA VAL A 32 1.38 -10.41 -14.70
C VAL A 32 1.53 -9.85 -16.10
N ARG A 33 1.69 -8.52 -16.20
CA ARG A 33 1.79 -7.82 -17.50
C ARG A 33 2.98 -8.29 -18.35
N ASP A 34 4.10 -8.62 -17.72
CA ASP A 34 5.34 -9.10 -18.36
C ASP A 34 5.97 -10.16 -17.44
N GLU A 35 5.77 -11.42 -17.80
CA GLU A 35 6.22 -12.57 -17.00
C GLU A 35 7.75 -12.65 -16.92
N ASP A 36 8.46 -12.33 -17.99
CA ASP A 36 9.93 -12.40 -18.02
C ASP A 36 10.54 -11.30 -17.14
N ALA A 37 10.02 -10.07 -17.22
CA ALA A 37 10.43 -8.98 -16.35
C ALA A 37 10.12 -9.30 -14.87
N PHE A 38 8.96 -9.85 -14.58
CA PHE A 38 8.60 -10.28 -13.23
C PHE A 38 9.55 -11.36 -12.69
N ARG A 39 9.89 -12.36 -13.52
CA ARG A 39 10.81 -13.44 -13.14
C ARG A 39 12.22 -12.92 -12.82
N ARG A 40 12.74 -11.99 -13.64
CA ARG A 40 14.04 -11.32 -13.38
C ARG A 40 13.99 -10.53 -12.07
N ALA A 41 13.00 -9.68 -11.89
CA ALA A 41 12.84 -8.87 -10.68
C ALA A 41 12.69 -9.71 -9.41
N LYS A 42 11.93 -10.82 -9.48
CA LYS A 42 11.80 -11.76 -8.38
C LYS A 42 13.13 -12.44 -8.04
N SER A 43 13.93 -12.79 -9.08
CA SER A 43 15.24 -13.42 -8.87
C SER A 43 16.28 -12.48 -8.28
N HIS A 44 16.17 -11.18 -8.57
CA HIS A 44 17.00 -10.12 -7.99
C HIS A 44 16.64 -9.84 -6.54
N ALA A 45 15.36 -9.90 -6.18
CA ALA A 45 14.87 -9.59 -4.85
C ALA A 45 15.15 -10.72 -3.83
N ARG A 46 15.41 -10.33 -2.59
CA ARG A 46 15.59 -11.24 -1.44
C ARG A 46 14.36 -11.17 -0.54
N PHE A 47 13.77 -12.34 -0.27
CA PHE A 47 12.56 -12.43 0.55
C PHE A 47 12.92 -12.64 2.02
N VAL A 48 12.35 -11.79 2.88
CA VAL A 48 12.63 -11.79 4.32
C VAL A 48 11.79 -12.86 5.00
N THR A 49 12.44 -13.72 5.78
CA THR A 49 11.78 -14.82 6.50
C THR A 49 11.38 -14.46 7.93
N GLY A 50 11.77 -13.27 8.39
CA GLY A 50 11.47 -12.80 9.74
C GLY A 50 12.28 -13.46 10.87
N ARG A 51 13.34 -14.21 10.54
CA ARG A 51 14.24 -14.78 11.54
C ARG A 51 14.89 -13.72 12.41
N ASP A 52 15.20 -14.06 13.64
CA ASP A 52 15.74 -13.15 14.66
C ASP A 52 16.90 -12.30 14.14
N GLY A 53 16.77 -10.98 14.31
CA GLY A 53 17.75 -9.98 13.91
C GLY A 53 17.94 -9.80 12.40
N GLN A 54 17.21 -10.51 11.54
CA GLN A 54 17.35 -10.36 10.08
C GLN A 54 16.98 -8.94 9.64
N ARG A 55 15.84 -8.41 10.10
CA ARG A 55 15.36 -7.05 9.74
C ARG A 55 16.38 -5.98 10.13
N LYS A 56 16.93 -6.07 11.34
CA LYS A 56 17.96 -5.13 11.79
C LYS A 56 19.21 -5.15 10.92
N ARG A 57 19.70 -6.35 10.57
CA ARG A 57 20.88 -6.47 9.67
C ARG A 57 20.63 -5.93 8.26
N ILE A 58 19.38 -5.91 7.81
CA ILE A 58 19.01 -5.33 6.52
C ILE A 58 19.08 -3.80 6.58
N THR A 59 18.69 -3.17 7.68
CA THR A 59 18.74 -1.70 7.83
C THR A 59 20.16 -1.14 7.90
N ASP A 60 21.15 -1.97 8.20
CA ASP A 60 22.57 -1.59 8.17
C ASP A 60 23.15 -1.61 6.74
N GLN A 61 22.37 -2.00 5.74
CA GLN A 61 22.82 -2.12 4.35
C GLN A 61 22.24 -0.99 3.48
N LYS A 62 22.97 -0.62 2.43
CA LYS A 62 22.44 0.23 1.37
C LYS A 62 21.54 -0.60 0.46
N ALA A 63 20.25 -0.59 0.73
CA ALA A 63 19.27 -1.43 0.03
C ALA A 63 17.89 -0.76 -0.01
N ALA A 64 17.05 -1.21 -0.95
CA ALA A 64 15.62 -0.93 -0.94
C ALA A 64 14.89 -2.02 -0.14
N ILE A 65 13.97 -1.61 0.73
CA ILE A 65 13.11 -2.50 1.52
C ILE A 65 11.67 -2.25 1.10
N ILE A 66 11.04 -3.24 0.51
CA ILE A 66 9.63 -3.22 0.13
C ILE A 66 8.86 -3.95 1.23
N THR A 67 8.03 -3.24 1.98
CA THR A 67 7.38 -3.79 3.17
C THR A 67 5.96 -3.27 3.36
N THR A 68 5.20 -3.89 4.24
CA THR A 68 3.85 -3.54 4.69
C THR A 68 3.86 -3.30 6.22
N SER A 69 2.90 -2.58 6.80
CA SER A 69 1.80 -1.87 6.18
C SER A 69 2.22 -0.48 5.70
N GLY A 70 1.64 -0.06 4.57
CA GLY A 70 1.91 1.26 4.00
C GLY A 70 1.39 2.41 4.88
N MET A 71 0.37 2.19 5.70
CA MET A 71 -0.19 3.17 6.64
C MET A 71 0.50 3.18 8.00
N LEU A 72 1.55 2.38 8.19
CA LEU A 72 2.27 2.20 9.44
C LEU A 72 1.38 1.77 10.63
N SER A 73 0.30 1.05 10.34
CA SER A 73 -0.65 0.54 11.34
C SER A 73 -0.32 -0.89 11.79
N GLY A 74 0.85 -1.40 11.44
CA GLY A 74 1.27 -2.77 11.78
C GLY A 74 2.26 -3.34 10.75
N GLY A 75 2.52 -4.65 10.88
CA GLY A 75 3.39 -5.37 9.96
C GLY A 75 4.88 -5.06 10.11
N PRO A 76 5.74 -5.59 9.23
CA PRO A 76 7.18 -5.45 9.33
C PRO A 76 7.68 -4.00 9.26
N ALA A 77 6.94 -3.07 8.65
CA ALA A 77 7.28 -1.64 8.63
C ALA A 77 7.54 -1.09 10.04
N MET A 78 6.77 -1.57 11.05
CA MET A 78 6.93 -1.18 12.44
C MET A 78 8.30 -1.54 13.02
N THR A 79 8.99 -2.52 12.44
CA THR A 79 10.36 -2.89 12.85
C THR A 79 11.41 -2.05 12.12
N TYR A 80 11.17 -1.71 10.85
CA TYR A 80 12.14 -0.98 10.04
C TYR A 80 12.20 0.51 10.38
N ILE A 81 11.06 1.17 10.56
CA ILE A 81 11.00 2.62 10.80
C ILE A 81 11.84 3.05 12.01
N PRO A 82 11.77 2.42 13.19
CA PRO A 82 12.63 2.78 14.33
C PRO A 82 14.12 2.74 14.03
N GLU A 83 14.56 1.79 13.21
CA GLU A 83 15.97 1.59 12.89
C GLU A 83 16.51 2.63 11.89
N ILE A 84 15.68 3.03 10.91
CA ILE A 84 16.11 3.91 9.81
C ILE A 84 15.80 5.39 10.04
N ARG A 85 14.90 5.73 10.97
CA ARG A 85 14.29 7.06 11.13
C ARG A 85 15.26 8.19 11.42
N SER A 86 16.37 7.92 12.13
CA SER A 86 17.29 8.95 12.62
C SER A 86 18.35 9.39 11.61
N ASN A 87 18.51 8.64 10.52
CA ASN A 87 19.52 8.96 9.50
C ASN A 87 18.89 9.75 8.34
N PRO A 88 19.27 11.02 8.12
CA PRO A 88 18.70 11.87 7.07
C PRO A 88 19.07 11.42 5.63
N THR A 89 20.00 10.50 5.47
CA THR A 89 20.32 9.91 4.15
C THR A 89 19.35 8.79 3.77
N ASN A 90 18.62 8.25 4.73
CA ASN A 90 17.57 7.27 4.47
C ASN A 90 16.34 7.94 3.87
N LYS A 91 15.57 7.16 3.12
CA LYS A 91 14.31 7.59 2.53
C LYS A 91 13.19 6.60 2.91
N ILE A 92 12.06 7.16 3.29
CA ILE A 92 10.79 6.45 3.48
C ILE A 92 9.87 6.87 2.34
N ALA A 93 9.52 5.94 1.46
CA ALA A 93 8.61 6.16 0.35
C ALA A 93 7.25 5.56 0.69
N MET A 94 6.26 6.42 0.92
CA MET A 94 4.86 6.04 1.10
C MET A 94 4.25 5.87 -0.29
N THR A 95 3.84 4.65 -0.65
CA THR A 95 3.48 4.32 -2.04
C THR A 95 1.98 4.25 -2.30
N GLY A 96 1.18 4.80 -1.41
CA GLY A 96 -0.27 4.84 -1.56
C GLY A 96 -0.89 5.93 -0.71
N TYR A 97 -2.22 6.04 -0.84
CA TYR A 97 -3.01 6.95 -0.04
C TYR A 97 -2.83 6.67 1.45
N GLN A 98 -2.79 7.73 2.23
CA GLN A 98 -2.69 7.66 3.69
C GLN A 98 -4.00 8.16 4.30
N VAL A 99 -4.74 7.25 4.90
CA VAL A 99 -6.04 7.55 5.54
C VAL A 99 -5.83 8.48 6.73
N GLU A 100 -6.71 9.44 6.88
CA GLU A 100 -6.71 10.39 8.00
C GLU A 100 -6.73 9.64 9.35
N GLY A 101 -5.96 10.13 10.32
CA GLY A 101 -5.82 9.49 11.64
C GLY A 101 -4.89 8.27 11.68
N THR A 102 -4.32 7.83 10.55
CA THR A 102 -3.32 6.75 10.56
C THR A 102 -1.91 7.24 10.90
N PRO A 103 -1.04 6.39 11.48
CA PRO A 103 0.34 6.75 11.75
C PRO A 103 1.12 7.17 10.50
N GLY A 104 0.84 6.59 9.33
CA GLY A 104 1.45 6.98 8.07
C GLY A 104 1.05 8.40 7.64
N ARG A 105 -0.21 8.78 7.83
CA ARG A 105 -0.69 10.14 7.59
C ARG A 105 -0.03 11.13 8.54
N ASN A 106 0.03 10.81 9.82
CA ASN A 106 0.70 11.63 10.83
C ASN A 106 2.18 11.84 10.48
N LEU A 107 2.87 10.80 9.99
CA LEU A 107 4.27 10.92 9.57
C LEU A 107 4.44 11.93 8.42
N LEU A 108 3.55 11.93 7.43
CA LEU A 108 3.59 12.90 6.33
C LEU A 108 3.35 14.34 6.80
N GLU A 109 2.42 14.55 7.74
CA GLU A 109 2.00 15.87 8.19
C GLU A 109 2.93 16.47 9.24
N THR A 110 3.45 15.65 10.15
CA THR A 110 4.18 16.11 11.34
C THR A 110 5.67 15.78 11.34
N GLY A 111 6.11 14.89 10.45
CA GLY A 111 7.49 14.37 10.48
C GLY A 111 7.75 13.43 11.66
N SER A 112 6.71 12.91 12.30
CA SER A 112 6.82 11.99 13.43
C SER A 112 6.03 10.71 13.19
N ALA A 113 6.62 9.56 13.47
CA ALA A 113 5.97 8.25 13.39
C ALA A 113 5.51 7.80 14.78
N GLU A 114 4.29 7.28 14.87
CA GLU A 114 3.81 6.58 16.05
C GLU A 114 4.01 5.07 15.86
N ILE A 115 4.88 4.47 16.69
CA ILE A 115 5.24 3.06 16.63
C ILE A 115 5.08 2.46 18.03
N ASP A 116 4.24 1.44 18.15
CA ASP A 116 3.95 0.76 19.43
C ASP A 116 3.56 1.75 20.55
N GLY A 117 2.72 2.74 20.22
CA GLY A 117 2.26 3.78 21.14
C GLY A 117 3.32 4.81 21.53
N ARG A 118 4.46 4.85 20.83
CA ARG A 118 5.51 5.83 21.05
C ARG A 118 5.66 6.76 19.85
N VAL A 119 5.56 8.05 20.08
CA VAL A 119 5.81 9.06 19.04
C VAL A 119 7.32 9.30 18.91
N MET A 120 7.85 9.12 17.71
CA MET A 120 9.27 9.25 17.40
C MET A 120 9.48 10.25 16.27
N PRO A 121 10.35 11.26 16.42
CA PRO A 121 10.72 12.14 15.32
C PRO A 121 11.47 11.35 14.25
N VAL A 122 11.21 11.67 12.98
CA VAL A 122 11.81 11.04 11.81
C VAL A 122 12.65 12.07 11.07
N SER A 123 13.98 11.88 11.07
CA SER A 123 14.94 12.70 10.32
C SER A 123 15.19 12.16 8.92
N ALA A 124 14.84 10.90 8.66
CA ALA A 124 14.88 10.33 7.32
C ALA A 124 13.94 11.12 6.39
N ARG A 125 14.29 11.19 5.10
CA ARG A 125 13.46 11.89 4.11
C ARG A 125 12.17 11.08 3.89
N VAL A 126 11.02 11.72 4.07
CA VAL A 126 9.70 11.12 3.84
C VAL A 126 9.11 11.70 2.58
N GLU A 127 8.73 10.85 1.65
CA GLU A 127 8.09 11.24 0.39
C GLU A 127 6.89 10.35 0.11
N GLN A 128 5.83 10.93 -0.48
CA GLN A 128 4.66 10.19 -0.93
C GLN A 128 4.69 10.05 -2.44
N TYR A 129 4.34 8.86 -2.92
CA TYR A 129 4.16 8.53 -4.33
C TYR A 129 2.82 7.85 -4.52
N ASP A 130 2.19 8.10 -5.65
CA ASP A 130 0.96 7.40 -6.02
C ASP A 130 1.29 6.21 -6.93
N PHE A 131 1.30 5.02 -6.35
CA PHE A 131 1.35 3.74 -7.05
C PHE A 131 0.06 2.96 -6.81
N SER A 132 -1.08 3.65 -6.83
CA SER A 132 -2.37 3.02 -6.63
C SER A 132 -2.62 1.94 -7.68
N ALA A 133 -3.14 0.79 -7.23
CA ALA A 133 -3.69 -0.25 -8.08
C ALA A 133 -5.23 -0.18 -8.15
N HIS A 134 -5.82 0.82 -7.47
CA HIS A 134 -7.26 1.05 -7.54
C HIS A 134 -7.60 1.78 -8.85
N ALA A 135 -8.80 1.51 -9.35
CA ALA A 135 -9.36 2.31 -10.43
C ALA A 135 -9.51 3.78 -9.96
N ASP A 136 -9.28 4.71 -10.87
CA ASP A 136 -9.61 6.10 -10.64
C ASP A 136 -11.14 6.31 -10.74
N ARG A 137 -11.58 7.55 -10.54
CA ARG A 137 -13.00 7.92 -10.57
C ARG A 137 -13.68 7.46 -11.87
N GLU A 138 -13.07 7.73 -13.01
CA GLU A 138 -13.66 7.41 -14.31
C GLU A 138 -13.68 5.90 -14.55
N GLY A 139 -12.62 5.19 -14.18
CA GLY A 139 -12.56 3.73 -14.25
C GLY A 139 -13.60 3.04 -13.36
N LEU A 140 -13.94 3.62 -12.19
CA LEU A 140 -15.02 3.12 -11.34
C LEU A 140 -16.40 3.30 -12.02
N PHE A 141 -16.66 4.46 -12.63
CA PHE A 141 -17.92 4.66 -13.36
C PHE A 141 -18.04 3.74 -14.57
N GLU A 142 -16.97 3.58 -15.35
CA GLU A 142 -16.95 2.67 -16.50
C GLU A 142 -17.24 1.21 -16.08
N PHE A 143 -16.61 0.77 -14.98
CA PHE A 143 -16.87 -0.56 -14.42
C PHE A 143 -18.33 -0.72 -14.00
N LEU A 144 -18.90 0.28 -13.31
CA LEU A 144 -20.25 0.23 -12.78
C LEU A 144 -21.35 0.40 -13.86
N ASP A 145 -21.02 0.94 -15.02
CA ASP A 145 -21.97 1.03 -16.14
C ASP A 145 -22.59 -0.32 -16.55
N SER A 146 -21.88 -1.41 -16.30
CA SER A 146 -22.37 -2.78 -16.53
C SER A 146 -23.39 -3.25 -15.49
N TYR A 147 -23.62 -2.50 -14.40
CA TYR A 147 -24.45 -2.89 -13.26
C TYR A 147 -25.62 -1.92 -13.01
N ARG A 148 -26.18 -1.33 -14.08
CA ARG A 148 -27.26 -0.33 -13.98
C ARG A 148 -28.55 -0.83 -13.34
N ASP A 149 -28.86 -2.12 -13.52
CA ASP A 149 -30.05 -2.76 -12.99
C ASP A 149 -29.80 -3.48 -11.64
N THR A 150 -28.67 -3.19 -11.01
CA THR A 150 -28.25 -3.83 -9.75
C THR A 150 -28.12 -2.77 -8.67
N PRO A 151 -28.69 -2.98 -7.45
CA PRO A 151 -28.44 -2.10 -6.32
C PRO A 151 -26.95 -2.06 -5.97
N LEU A 152 -26.42 -0.85 -5.79
CA LEU A 152 -25.01 -0.61 -5.48
C LEU A 152 -24.85 -0.12 -4.04
N LEU A 153 -24.02 -0.83 -3.27
CA LEU A 153 -23.63 -0.41 -1.91
C LEU A 153 -22.22 0.13 -1.91
N VAL A 154 -22.08 1.43 -1.77
CA VAL A 154 -20.78 2.12 -1.74
C VAL A 154 -20.27 2.15 -0.30
N ASN A 155 -19.12 1.55 -0.07
CA ASN A 155 -18.49 1.52 1.25
C ASN A 155 -16.96 1.64 1.15
N HIS A 156 -16.30 1.69 2.29
CA HIS A 156 -14.84 1.65 2.40
C HIS A 156 -14.13 2.82 1.71
N GLY A 157 -14.60 4.04 1.93
CA GLY A 157 -13.94 5.23 1.40
C GLY A 157 -14.45 6.51 2.08
N ASP A 158 -13.57 7.50 2.22
CA ASP A 158 -13.87 8.78 2.85
C ASP A 158 -14.94 9.57 2.08
N SER A 159 -15.11 9.27 0.79
CA SER A 159 -16.07 9.92 -0.10
C SER A 159 -17.22 8.99 -0.53
N ALA A 160 -17.52 7.94 0.25
CA ALA A 160 -18.52 6.94 -0.13
C ALA A 160 -19.92 7.58 -0.37
N ALA A 161 -20.36 8.46 0.51
CA ALA A 161 -21.65 9.14 0.36
C ALA A 161 -21.70 9.99 -0.90
N TRP A 162 -20.68 10.83 -1.12
CA TRP A 162 -20.57 11.62 -2.35
C TRP A 162 -20.56 10.76 -3.61
N PHE A 163 -19.88 9.62 -3.60
CA PHE A 163 -19.82 8.74 -4.76
C PHE A 163 -21.14 8.04 -5.03
N ALA A 164 -21.89 7.68 -3.98
CA ALA A 164 -23.27 7.18 -4.12
C ALA A 164 -24.20 8.22 -4.76
N ASP A 165 -24.15 9.47 -4.31
CA ASP A 165 -24.93 10.58 -4.90
C ASP A 165 -24.60 10.78 -6.39
N GLU A 166 -23.32 10.69 -6.77
CA GLU A 166 -22.90 10.79 -8.18
C GLU A 166 -23.40 9.60 -9.02
N LEU A 167 -23.46 8.40 -8.45
CA LEU A 167 -24.01 7.21 -9.11
C LEU A 167 -25.53 7.34 -9.28
N GLU A 168 -26.27 7.83 -8.27
CA GLU A 168 -27.71 8.13 -8.37
C GLU A 168 -27.99 9.16 -9.46
N ALA A 169 -27.21 10.23 -9.53
CA ALA A 169 -27.30 11.25 -10.58
C ALA A 169 -27.06 10.68 -11.99
N ARG A 170 -26.38 9.55 -12.11
CA ARG A 170 -26.14 8.80 -13.36
C ARG A 170 -27.17 7.70 -13.62
N GLY A 171 -28.17 7.56 -12.73
CA GLY A 171 -29.29 6.63 -12.88
C GLY A 171 -29.07 5.23 -12.30
N HIS A 172 -28.10 5.06 -11.40
CA HIS A 172 -27.95 3.83 -10.62
C HIS A 172 -28.80 3.88 -9.34
N ASP A 173 -29.24 2.73 -8.83
CA ASP A 173 -29.73 2.59 -7.44
C ASP A 173 -28.53 2.41 -6.52
N ALA A 174 -27.98 3.50 -6.01
CA ALA A 174 -26.76 3.50 -5.22
C ALA A 174 -27.00 4.08 -3.82
N ARG A 175 -26.38 3.47 -2.81
CA ARG A 175 -26.48 3.88 -1.40
C ARG A 175 -25.12 3.76 -0.72
N ALA A 176 -24.85 4.67 0.21
CA ALA A 176 -23.69 4.59 1.09
C ALA A 176 -24.17 4.31 2.52
N PRO A 177 -24.26 3.03 2.94
CA PRO A 177 -24.74 2.67 4.26
C PRO A 177 -23.75 3.06 5.37
N GLU A 178 -24.30 3.49 6.50
CA GLU A 178 -23.54 3.70 7.72
C GLU A 178 -23.42 2.41 8.55
N LEU A 179 -22.52 2.43 9.53
CA LEU A 179 -22.34 1.29 10.42
C LEU A 179 -23.59 0.99 11.24
N GLY A 180 -24.18 -0.16 11.05
CA GLY A 180 -25.40 -0.61 11.72
C GLY A 180 -26.67 -0.51 10.88
N ASP A 181 -26.60 0.05 9.68
CA ASP A 181 -27.73 0.08 8.76
C ASP A 181 -28.10 -1.33 8.29
N VAL A 182 -29.39 -1.56 8.15
CA VAL A 182 -29.95 -2.78 7.55
C VAL A 182 -30.57 -2.40 6.21
N ILE A 183 -30.04 -2.98 5.14
CA ILE A 183 -30.51 -2.72 3.77
C ILE A 183 -31.14 -3.99 3.21
N GLU A 184 -32.39 -3.89 2.77
CA GLU A 184 -33.03 -4.93 1.96
C GLU A 184 -32.62 -4.71 0.49
N VAL A 185 -32.09 -5.76 -0.15
CA VAL A 185 -31.64 -5.80 -1.55
C VAL A 185 -32.40 -6.82 -2.35
#